data_cfdf364cb723783452fd288807b6361b
#
_entry.id   cfdf364cb723783452fd288807b6361b
#
_cell.length_a   1.000
_cell.length_b   1.000
_cell.length_c   1.000
_cell.angle_alpha   90.00
_cell.angle_beta   90.00
_cell.angle_gamma   90.00
#
_symmetry.space_group_name_H-M   'P 1'
#
loop_
_entity.id
_entity.type
_entity.pdbx_description
1 polymer ?
#
loop_
_entity_poly.entity_id
_entity_poly.type
_entity_poly.pdbx_seq_one_letter_code
_entity_poly.pdbx_strand_id
1 'polypeptide(L)'
;MTSAVRVLLLPGWLDSGPDHWQSRWQVLHGDTRVTQDDWLWPKRGDWMARLEEVLLEDGTPAVLVAHSLGCQLVAAWAAHSQHSARVRGALLVAPPDIERDDMPPNLAPWRPIV
;
A
#
# COMPACT_ATOMS: atom_id res chain seq x y z
N MET A 1 2.04 -5.26 29.47
CA MET A 1 1.62 -4.15 28.60
C MET A 1 1.60 -4.60 27.16
N THR A 2 0.48 -4.50 26.52
CA THR A 2 0.36 -4.87 25.11
C THR A 2 0.86 -3.75 24.24
N SER A 3 1.71 -4.08 23.27
CA SER A 3 2.10 -3.12 22.22
C SER A 3 0.94 -2.96 21.27
N ALA A 4 0.47 -1.73 21.12
CA ALA A 4 -0.51 -1.43 20.11
C ALA A 4 0.17 -1.47 18.73
N VAL A 5 -0.55 -1.96 17.74
CA VAL A 5 -0.19 -1.81 16.33
C VAL A 5 -1.38 -1.21 15.60
N ARG A 6 -1.10 -0.47 14.56
CA ARG A 6 -2.14 0.03 13.65
C ARG A 6 -2.06 -0.71 12.34
N VAL A 7 -3.18 -0.79 11.65
CA VAL A 7 -3.27 -1.45 10.35
C VAL A 7 -3.47 -0.40 9.28
N LEU A 8 -2.59 -0.40 8.29
CA LEU A 8 -2.68 0.47 7.12
C LEU A 8 -3.10 -0.36 5.92
N LEU A 9 -4.20 0.03 5.30
CA LEU A 9 -4.74 -0.63 4.10
C LEU A 9 -4.19 0.07 2.85
N LEU A 10 -3.53 -0.70 2.00
CA LEU A 10 -2.93 -0.20 0.76
C LEU A 10 -3.67 -0.79 -0.44
N PRO A 11 -4.65 -0.05 -0.99
CA PRO A 11 -5.39 -0.51 -2.17
C PRO A 11 -4.53 -0.56 -3.42
N GLY A 12 -5.04 -1.23 -4.43
CA GLY A 12 -4.41 -1.32 -5.73
C GLY A 12 -4.82 -0.19 -6.67
N TRP A 13 -4.59 -0.42 -7.97
CA TRP A 13 -4.98 0.51 -9.03
C TRP A 13 -6.49 0.73 -9.01
N LEU A 14 -6.91 1.96 -9.18
CA LEU A 14 -8.32 2.40 -9.15
C LEU A 14 -9.00 2.30 -7.78
N ASP A 15 -8.19 2.12 -6.71
CA ASP A 15 -8.69 2.01 -5.34
C ASP A 15 -9.53 0.75 -5.11
N SER A 16 -10.06 0.62 -3.91
CA SER A 16 -10.96 -0.47 -3.52
C SER A 16 -12.38 0.05 -3.35
N GLY A 17 -13.31 -0.52 -4.10
CA GLY A 17 -14.72 -0.18 -3.98
C GLY A 17 -15.31 -0.59 -2.62
N PRO A 18 -16.55 -0.15 -2.32
CA PRO A 18 -17.16 -0.37 -1.00
C PRO A 18 -17.37 -1.85 -0.65
N ASP A 19 -17.51 -2.72 -1.63
CA ASP A 19 -17.68 -4.16 -1.41
C ASP A 19 -16.37 -4.93 -1.37
N HIS A 20 -15.25 -4.29 -1.64
CA HIS A 20 -13.94 -4.91 -1.58
C HIS A 20 -13.58 -5.24 -0.13
N TRP A 21 -12.84 -6.34 0.08
CA TRP A 21 -12.51 -6.79 1.43
C TRP A 21 -11.74 -5.74 2.24
N GLN A 22 -10.87 -4.95 1.60
CA GLN A 22 -10.16 -3.87 2.31
C GLN A 22 -11.12 -2.79 2.80
N SER A 23 -12.12 -2.44 2.02
CA SER A 23 -13.13 -1.47 2.44
C SER A 23 -13.99 -2.00 3.57
N ARG A 24 -14.31 -3.29 3.55
CA ARG A 24 -15.03 -3.94 4.65
C ARG A 24 -14.18 -3.96 5.92
N TRP A 25 -12.91 -4.24 5.81
CA TRP A 25 -12.00 -4.21 6.95
C TRP A 25 -11.90 -2.81 7.57
N GLN A 26 -11.88 -1.78 6.71
CA GLN A 26 -11.86 -0.40 7.19
C GLN A 26 -13.08 -0.10 8.06
N VAL A 27 -14.27 -0.53 7.61
CA VAL A 27 -15.51 -0.32 8.35
C VAL A 27 -15.55 -1.17 9.63
N LEU A 28 -15.17 -2.45 9.53
CA LEU A 28 -15.29 -3.40 10.65
C LEU A 28 -14.25 -3.15 11.75
N HIS A 29 -13.04 -2.73 11.39
CA HIS A 29 -11.92 -2.66 12.33
C HIS A 29 -11.41 -1.26 12.56
N GLY A 30 -11.92 -0.26 11.84
CA GLY A 30 -11.40 1.09 11.91
C GLY A 30 -9.99 1.25 11.36
N ASP A 31 -9.57 0.34 10.48
CA ASP A 31 -8.25 0.39 9.86
C ASP A 31 -8.10 1.63 8.98
N THR A 32 -6.88 2.14 8.87
CA THR A 32 -6.59 3.35 8.11
C THR A 32 -6.26 3.00 6.67
N ARG A 33 -7.01 3.57 5.74
CA ARG A 33 -6.67 3.47 4.31
C ARG A 33 -5.61 4.50 3.97
N VAL A 34 -4.55 4.08 3.28
CA VAL A 34 -3.59 4.99 2.69
C VAL A 34 -4.19 5.50 1.38
N THR A 35 -4.65 6.76 1.40
CA THR A 35 -5.36 7.37 0.28
C THR A 35 -4.38 8.10 -0.62
N GLN A 36 -4.40 7.78 -1.90
CA GLN A 36 -3.53 8.38 -2.91
C GLN A 36 -4.24 9.54 -3.61
N ASP A 37 -3.47 10.48 -4.16
CA ASP A 37 -4.01 11.63 -4.88
C ASP A 37 -4.49 11.24 -6.28
N ASP A 38 -3.84 10.27 -6.91
CA ASP A 38 -4.19 9.82 -8.26
C ASP A 38 -4.25 8.29 -8.31
N TRP A 39 -5.47 7.76 -8.41
CA TRP A 39 -5.70 6.32 -8.50
C TRP A 39 -5.67 5.80 -9.94
N LEU A 40 -5.88 6.69 -10.91
CA LEU A 40 -5.96 6.30 -12.32
C LEU A 40 -4.59 6.23 -12.98
N TRP A 41 -3.73 7.20 -12.68
CA TRP A 41 -2.36 7.27 -13.17
C TRP A 41 -1.39 7.23 -11.98
N PRO A 42 -1.25 6.07 -11.33
CA PRO A 42 -0.45 5.96 -10.12
C PRO A 42 1.04 6.10 -10.45
N LYS A 43 1.71 6.99 -9.74
CA LYS A 43 3.15 7.15 -9.83
C LYS A 43 3.80 6.52 -8.60
N ARG A 44 4.74 5.62 -8.83
CA ARG A 44 5.39 4.86 -7.75
C ARG A 44 5.97 5.78 -6.68
N GLY A 45 6.71 6.81 -7.08
CA GLY A 45 7.31 7.74 -6.13
C GLY A 45 6.28 8.50 -5.30
N ASP A 46 5.18 8.93 -5.92
CA ASP A 46 4.11 9.64 -5.21
C ASP A 46 3.42 8.72 -4.19
N TRP A 47 3.18 7.47 -4.57
CA TRP A 47 2.58 6.50 -3.67
C TRP A 47 3.50 6.13 -2.52
N MET A 48 4.80 6.01 -2.78
CA MET A 48 5.80 5.76 -1.73
C MET A 48 5.86 6.93 -0.74
N ALA A 49 5.83 8.16 -1.24
CA ALA A 49 5.84 9.34 -0.40
C ALA A 49 4.59 9.44 0.49
N ARG A 50 3.44 9.09 -0.06
CA ARG A 50 2.18 9.08 0.72
C ARG A 50 2.21 8.02 1.81
N LEU A 51 2.69 6.82 1.52
CA LEU A 51 2.83 5.76 2.53
C LEU A 51 3.76 6.22 3.66
N GLU A 52 4.90 6.80 3.31
CA GLU A 52 5.85 7.34 4.30
C GLU A 52 5.20 8.40 5.18
N GLU A 53 4.49 9.34 4.56
CA GLU A 53 3.79 10.41 5.26
C GLU A 53 2.78 9.87 6.27
N VAL A 54 1.94 8.92 5.85
CA VAL A 54 0.93 8.30 6.73
C VAL A 54 1.61 7.51 7.84
N LEU A 55 2.66 6.79 7.53
CA LEU A 55 3.40 6.01 8.53
C LEU A 55 4.01 6.90 9.60
N LEU A 56 4.54 8.06 9.22
CA LEU A 56 5.20 8.98 10.14
C LEU A 56 4.25 9.87 10.94
N GLU A 57 2.96 9.91 10.60
CA GLU A 57 1.97 10.68 11.35
C GLU A 57 1.79 10.19 12.78
N ASP A 58 2.10 8.93 13.04
CA ASP A 58 1.91 8.28 14.33
C ASP A 58 3.12 7.36 14.60
N GLY A 59 3.63 7.41 15.81
CA GLY A 59 4.76 6.57 16.23
C GLY A 59 4.40 5.10 16.46
N THR A 60 3.11 4.75 16.47
CA THR A 60 2.67 3.38 16.67
C THR A 60 3.13 2.49 15.52
N PRO A 61 3.75 1.32 15.80
CA PRO A 61 4.14 0.40 14.74
C PRO A 61 2.95 -0.01 13.87
N ALA A 62 3.19 -0.23 12.59
CA ALA A 62 2.16 -0.54 11.62
C ALA A 62 2.30 -1.95 11.04
N VAL A 63 1.15 -2.53 10.71
CA VAL A 63 1.04 -3.69 9.83
C VAL A 63 0.45 -3.21 8.52
N LEU A 64 1.08 -3.53 7.41
CA LEU A 64 0.62 -3.14 6.08
C LEU A 64 -0.22 -4.26 5.49
N VAL A 65 -1.42 -3.91 5.04
CA VAL A 65 -2.34 -4.87 4.41
C VAL A 65 -2.57 -4.40 2.98
N ALA A 66 -1.89 -5.03 2.05
CA ALA A 66 -1.81 -4.60 0.66
C ALA A 66 -2.56 -5.54 -0.27
N HIS A 67 -3.16 -4.97 -1.32
CA HIS A 67 -3.83 -5.72 -2.37
C HIS A 67 -3.33 -5.25 -3.74
N SER A 68 -3.06 -6.20 -4.64
CA SER A 68 -2.69 -5.92 -6.03
C SER A 68 -1.49 -4.95 -6.11
N LEU A 69 -1.62 -3.81 -6.77
CA LEU A 69 -0.55 -2.82 -6.92
C LEU A 69 -0.02 -2.32 -5.58
N GLY A 70 -0.84 -2.33 -4.53
CA GLY A 70 -0.40 -2.02 -3.18
C GLY A 70 0.74 -2.92 -2.71
N CYS A 71 0.81 -4.16 -3.19
CA CYS A 71 1.92 -5.07 -2.89
C CYS A 71 3.24 -4.57 -3.50
N GLN A 72 3.19 -4.03 -4.71
CA GLN A 72 4.37 -3.45 -5.35
C GLN A 72 4.80 -2.19 -4.62
N LEU A 73 3.84 -1.42 -4.09
CA LEU A 73 4.14 -0.27 -3.25
C LEU A 73 4.92 -0.67 -2.01
N VAL A 74 4.50 -1.72 -1.31
CA VAL A 74 5.20 -2.20 -0.12
C VAL A 74 6.64 -2.58 -0.47
N ALA A 75 6.85 -3.33 -1.53
CA ALA A 75 8.18 -3.76 -1.94
C ALA A 75 9.09 -2.57 -2.28
N ALA A 76 8.59 -1.63 -3.08
CA ALA A 76 9.35 -0.45 -3.47
C ALA A 76 9.66 0.44 -2.27
N TRP A 77 8.68 0.67 -1.41
CA TRP A 77 8.85 1.47 -0.20
C TRP A 77 9.89 0.83 0.73
N ALA A 78 9.79 -0.48 0.98
CA ALA A 78 10.71 -1.19 1.88
C ALA A 78 12.15 -1.15 1.37
N ALA A 79 12.35 -1.18 0.05
CA ALA A 79 13.68 -1.12 -0.55
C ALA A 79 14.34 0.26 -0.42
N HIS A 80 13.57 1.32 -0.26
CA HIS A 80 14.07 2.71 -0.30
C HIS A 80 13.90 3.46 1.02
N SER A 81 12.97 3.07 1.88
CA SER A 81 12.68 3.82 3.10
C SER A 81 13.71 3.54 4.19
N GLN A 82 14.04 4.59 4.95
CA GLN A 82 14.82 4.49 6.17
C GLN A 82 13.96 4.16 7.41
N HIS A 83 12.66 4.01 7.23
CA HIS A 83 11.70 3.81 8.31
C HIS A 83 11.03 2.43 8.30
N SER A 84 11.60 1.47 7.56
CA SER A 84 11.03 0.12 7.45
C SER A 84 10.89 -0.58 8.80
N ALA A 85 11.72 -0.24 9.78
CA ALA A 85 11.62 -0.81 11.13
C ALA A 85 10.32 -0.47 11.86
N ARG A 86 9.57 0.54 11.41
CA ARG A 86 8.25 0.88 11.96
C ARG A 86 7.15 -0.10 11.53
N VAL A 87 7.44 -0.93 10.52
CA VAL A 87 6.49 -1.92 10.02
C VAL A 87 6.77 -3.27 10.69
N ARG A 88 5.77 -3.81 11.37
CA ARG A 88 5.87 -5.09 12.07
C ARG A 88 5.61 -6.28 11.16
N GLY A 89 4.92 -6.08 10.08
CA GLY A 89 4.62 -7.13 9.12
C GLY A 89 3.77 -6.59 7.98
N ALA A 90 3.60 -7.43 6.95
CA ALA A 90 2.79 -7.08 5.79
C ALA A 90 2.04 -8.31 5.29
N LEU A 91 0.75 -8.13 5.00
CA LEU A 91 -0.06 -9.10 4.28
C LEU A 91 -0.17 -8.63 2.84
N LEU A 92 0.34 -9.45 1.92
CA LEU A 92 0.38 -9.13 0.49
C LEU A 92 -0.59 -10.06 -0.25
N VAL A 93 -1.65 -9.49 -0.81
CA VAL A 93 -2.71 -10.26 -1.46
C VAL A 93 -2.73 -9.95 -2.96
N ALA A 94 -2.58 -10.99 -3.77
CA ALA A 94 -2.70 -10.94 -5.24
C ALA A 94 -1.77 -9.88 -5.88
N PRO A 95 -0.45 -9.91 -5.64
CA PRO A 95 0.45 -8.98 -6.31
C PRO A 95 0.39 -9.19 -7.84
N PRO A 96 0.29 -8.11 -8.64
CA PRO A 96 0.21 -8.23 -10.09
C PRO A 96 1.57 -8.45 -10.72
N ASP A 97 1.60 -9.12 -11.86
CA ASP A 97 2.76 -9.14 -12.73
C ASP A 97 2.74 -7.89 -13.63
N ILE A 98 3.32 -6.80 -13.14
CA ILE A 98 3.32 -5.51 -13.85
C ILE A 98 4.29 -5.48 -15.04
N GLU A 99 5.09 -6.52 -15.22
CA GLU A 99 6.02 -6.62 -16.35
C GLU A 99 5.41 -7.34 -17.57
N ARG A 100 4.16 -7.79 -17.46
CA ARG A 100 3.45 -8.39 -18.59
C ARG A 100 3.23 -7.36 -19.68
N ASP A 101 3.30 -7.83 -20.93
CA ASP A 101 3.15 -6.95 -22.11
C ASP A 101 1.75 -6.35 -22.23
N ASP A 102 0.74 -7.03 -21.70
CA ASP A 102 -0.67 -6.62 -21.79
C ASP A 102 -1.13 -5.72 -20.64
N MET A 103 -0.21 -5.28 -19.78
CA MET A 103 -0.56 -4.36 -18.70
C MET A 103 -0.89 -2.97 -19.23
N PRO A 104 -1.88 -2.27 -18.63
CA PRO A 104 -2.21 -0.91 -19.03
C PRO A 104 -1.01 0.03 -18.93
N PRO A 105 -0.86 1.01 -19.85
CA PRO A 105 0.25 1.96 -19.82
C PRO A 105 0.27 2.80 -18.54
N ASN A 106 -0.87 2.93 -17.85
CA ASN A 106 -0.97 3.60 -16.56
C ASN A 106 0.00 3.03 -15.52
N LEU A 107 0.35 1.75 -15.63
CA LEU A 107 1.20 1.05 -14.67
C LEU A 107 2.68 1.03 -15.07
N ALA A 108 3.03 1.59 -16.22
CA ALA A 108 4.41 1.62 -16.69
C ALA A 108 5.41 2.21 -15.69
N PRO A 109 5.08 3.27 -14.90
CA PRO A 109 6.01 3.82 -13.91
C PRO A 109 6.40 2.85 -12.79
N TRP A 110 5.70 1.73 -12.65
CA TRP A 110 5.96 0.74 -11.61
C TRP A 110 6.98 -0.31 -12.01
N ARG A 111 7.42 -0.28 -13.26
CA ARG A 111 8.46 -1.18 -13.76
C ARG A 111 9.86 -0.62 -13.49
N PRO A 112 10.85 -1.50 -13.26
CA PRO A 112 10.71 -2.95 -13.05
C PRO A 112 10.17 -3.26 -11.65
N ILE A 113 9.80 -4.53 -11.44
CA ILE A 113 9.42 -5.03 -10.10
C ILE A 113 10.64 -4.91 -9.18
N VAL A 114 10.40 -4.39 -8.01
CA VAL A 114 11.44 -4.20 -6.98
C VAL A 114 11.60 -5.46 -6.14
#